data_c7037a5f31f03a9ae3864d42fc48e73f
#
_entry.id   c7037a5f31f03a9ae3864d42fc48e73f
#
_cell.length_a   1.000
_cell.length_b   1.000
_cell.length_c   1.000
_cell.angle_alpha   90.00
_cell.angle_beta   90.00
_cell.angle_gamma   90.00
#
_symmetry.space_group_name_H-M   'P 1'
#
loop_
_entity.id
_entity.type
_entity.pdbx_description
1 polymer ?
#
loop_
_entity_poly.entity_id
_entity_poly.type
_entity_poly.pdbx_seq_one_letter_code
_entity_poly.pdbx_strand_id
1 'polypeptide(L)'
;MSRKLLTTLLTVILAAGATACGSVEEDEDGASGASGEASTSSSAFPVTIEHKFGSTRITKAPERVVVIGGGGTDDIDALYALGITPVGITQDAFAADGVYPWLKDRIDTEKTTLLDTVNGVDFEKVASLQPDLILATSDFQLDKDYKNLAAVAPTIGYETAWGAQSWQEHVQVVGKAVGKQQEAEKVVAGTEAAIDEVRAAHPGLNGKTYTLSIGNTPAKIYTIASEDDFAAKLMGELGLKLTPSITDIKTVSGSPTGELSFEQLDRLDADLVVIAFTTKDLQQAFEASALVKSMSAVEKDNYVVTDVETVSQLRSPSALGIPWALDNLEPGFAKFD
;
A
#
# COMPACT_ATOMS: atom_id res chain seq x y z
N MET A 1 2.95 27.61 -53.64
CA MET A 1 1.79 28.37 -54.14
C MET A 1 0.94 28.71 -52.94
N SER A 2 1.08 29.87 -52.46
CA SER A 2 0.22 31.08 -52.41
C SER A 2 -0.94 30.93 -51.44
N ARG A 3 -0.78 31.57 -50.26
CA ARG A 3 -1.38 32.87 -49.82
C ARG A 3 -2.90 32.82 -49.62
N LYS A 4 -3.46 33.15 -48.47
CA LYS A 4 -3.83 34.50 -48.05
C LYS A 4 -4.26 34.57 -46.58
N LEU A 5 -3.72 35.55 -45.91
CA LEU A 5 -4.22 36.23 -44.69
C LEU A 5 -5.57 36.86 -44.93
N LEU A 6 -6.39 37.00 -43.89
CA LEU A 6 -7.25 38.19 -43.74
C LEU A 6 -7.49 38.48 -42.24
N THR A 7 -7.11 39.70 -41.90
CA THR A 7 -7.27 40.43 -40.62
C THR A 7 -8.48 41.37 -40.74
N THR A 8 -9.29 41.55 -39.70
CA THR A 8 -10.10 42.78 -39.46
C THR A 8 -10.63 42.72 -38.02
N LEU A 9 -10.19 43.60 -37.13
CA LEU A 9 -10.49 44.97 -36.72
C LEU A 9 -11.77 45.10 -35.87
N LEU A 10 -11.61 45.30 -34.56
CA LEU A 10 -11.86 46.43 -33.67
C LEU A 10 -13.25 47.12 -33.75
N THR A 11 -14.01 47.10 -32.64
CA THR A 11 -14.82 48.28 -32.26
C THR A 11 -15.00 48.37 -30.74
N VAL A 12 -14.55 49.48 -30.18
CA VAL A 12 -14.74 50.02 -28.82
C VAL A 12 -16.06 50.78 -28.80
N ILE A 13 -16.89 50.61 -27.76
CA ILE A 13 -17.91 51.60 -27.39
C ILE A 13 -17.80 51.89 -25.90
N LEU A 14 -17.42 53.12 -25.60
CA LEU A 14 -17.51 53.80 -24.31
C LEU A 14 -18.89 54.44 -24.20
N ALA A 15 -19.55 54.30 -23.05
CA ALA A 15 -20.62 55.22 -22.66
C ALA A 15 -20.55 55.48 -21.17
N ALA A 16 -20.26 56.74 -20.85
CA ALA A 16 -20.30 57.31 -19.50
C ALA A 16 -21.70 57.86 -19.20
N GLY A 17 -22.06 57.86 -17.92
CA GLY A 17 -23.30 58.52 -17.48
C GLY A 17 -23.26 58.71 -15.96
N ALA A 18 -23.25 59.97 -15.58
CA ALA A 18 -22.88 60.52 -14.28
C ALA A 18 -24.06 60.73 -13.30
N THR A 19 -23.71 60.89 -12.04
CA THR A 19 -24.15 61.79 -10.97
C THR A 19 -25.45 61.56 -10.23
N ALA A 20 -25.37 61.43 -8.92
CA ALA A 20 -26.11 62.27 -7.96
C ALA A 20 -25.41 62.27 -6.58
N CYS A 21 -25.17 63.45 -6.10
CA CYS A 21 -24.60 63.81 -4.78
C CYS A 21 -25.60 63.60 -3.64
N GLY A 22 -25.04 63.36 -2.45
CA GLY A 22 -25.71 63.50 -1.16
C GLY A 22 -24.66 63.45 -0.06
N SER A 23 -24.26 64.64 0.42
CA SER A 23 -23.35 64.94 1.54
C SER A 23 -24.01 64.70 2.87
N VAL A 24 -23.23 64.27 3.92
CA VAL A 24 -23.01 64.96 5.22
C VAL A 24 -22.04 64.12 6.05
N GLU A 25 -20.90 64.72 6.39
CA GLU A 25 -20.02 64.85 7.55
C GLU A 25 -19.86 63.70 8.56
N GLU A 26 -18.59 63.33 8.63
CA GLU A 26 -17.56 63.34 9.72
C GLU A 26 -17.79 62.38 10.89
N ASP A 27 -16.85 61.37 11.03
CA ASP A 27 -15.78 61.39 12.01
C ASP A 27 -14.76 60.27 11.71
N GLU A 28 -13.51 60.57 12.03
CA GLU A 28 -12.30 59.78 11.85
C GLU A 28 -12.27 58.49 12.69
N ASP A 29 -11.82 57.35 12.13
CA ASP A 29 -10.58 56.68 12.63
C ASP A 29 -10.15 55.59 11.68
N GLY A 30 -8.85 55.54 11.44
CA GLY A 30 -8.22 54.67 10.47
C GLY A 30 -8.14 53.20 10.86
N ALA A 31 -8.46 52.33 9.91
CA ALA A 31 -7.90 51.00 9.83
C ALA A 31 -7.82 50.53 8.38
N SER A 32 -6.59 50.44 7.92
CA SER A 32 -6.18 49.86 6.66
C SER A 32 -6.76 48.44 6.50
N GLY A 33 -7.78 48.33 5.67
CA GLY A 33 -8.35 47.04 5.27
C GLY A 33 -7.48 46.39 4.20
N ALA A 34 -6.51 45.58 4.58
CA ALA A 34 -5.95 44.57 3.70
C ALA A 34 -7.02 43.50 3.50
N SER A 35 -7.60 43.44 2.30
CA SER A 35 -8.36 42.29 1.82
C SER A 35 -7.39 41.12 1.70
N GLY A 36 -7.18 40.43 2.83
CA GLY A 36 -6.60 39.11 2.86
C GLY A 36 -7.65 38.17 2.30
N GLU A 37 -7.36 37.56 1.15
CA GLU A 37 -8.03 36.33 0.74
C GLU A 37 -7.94 35.35 1.91
N ALA A 38 -9.05 35.14 2.58
CA ALA A 38 -9.17 34.08 3.57
C ALA A 38 -9.13 32.77 2.80
N SER A 39 -7.91 32.23 2.63
CA SER A 39 -7.74 30.82 2.40
C SER A 39 -8.45 30.11 3.55
N THR A 40 -9.63 29.58 3.30
CA THR A 40 -10.30 28.64 4.20
C THR A 40 -9.49 27.36 4.23
N SER A 41 -8.35 27.35 4.92
CA SER A 41 -7.78 26.13 5.42
C SER A 41 -8.77 25.60 6.42
N SER A 42 -9.68 24.71 5.99
CA SER A 42 -10.45 23.89 6.91
C SER A 42 -9.40 23.17 7.78
N SER A 43 -9.34 23.49 9.08
CA SER A 43 -8.39 22.83 9.97
C SER A 43 -8.68 21.33 9.88
N ALA A 44 -7.69 20.53 9.49
CA ALA A 44 -7.83 19.09 9.36
C ALA A 44 -8.17 18.42 10.70
N PHE A 45 -8.07 19.15 11.81
CA PHE A 45 -8.31 18.69 13.17
C PHE A 45 -9.35 19.56 13.89
N PRO A 46 -10.11 18.96 14.85
CA PRO A 46 -10.05 17.57 15.30
C PRO A 46 -10.66 16.59 14.28
N VAL A 47 -10.13 15.37 14.22
CA VAL A 47 -10.67 14.28 13.41
C VAL A 47 -11.00 13.08 14.29
N THR A 48 -12.05 12.33 13.93
CA THR A 48 -12.40 11.07 14.58
C THR A 48 -12.33 9.96 13.54
N ILE A 49 -11.71 8.84 13.92
CA ILE A 49 -11.57 7.65 13.09
C ILE A 49 -12.26 6.51 13.81
N GLU A 50 -13.27 5.95 13.16
CA GLU A 50 -13.97 4.75 13.61
C GLU A 50 -13.16 3.51 13.25
N HIS A 51 -13.14 2.51 14.14
CA HIS A 51 -12.48 1.22 13.93
C HIS A 51 -13.12 0.16 14.82
N LYS A 52 -12.79 -1.11 14.62
CA LYS A 52 -13.40 -2.26 15.33
C LYS A 52 -13.47 -2.09 16.87
N PHE A 53 -12.52 -1.41 17.45
CA PHE A 53 -12.41 -1.25 18.91
C PHE A 53 -13.09 0.02 19.46
N GLY A 54 -13.81 0.74 18.62
CA GLY A 54 -14.50 2.00 18.95
C GLY A 54 -14.09 3.13 18.02
N SER A 55 -13.76 4.29 18.62
CA SER A 55 -13.31 5.44 17.84
C SER A 55 -12.11 6.12 18.49
N THR A 56 -11.21 6.65 17.67
CA THR A 56 -10.04 7.42 18.13
C THR A 56 -10.16 8.86 17.67
N ARG A 57 -10.16 9.80 18.63
CA ARG A 57 -10.19 11.24 18.36
C ARG A 57 -8.79 11.82 18.40
N ILE A 58 -8.38 12.44 17.29
CA ILE A 58 -7.11 13.15 17.14
C ILE A 58 -7.41 14.64 17.13
N THR A 59 -6.84 15.40 18.07
CA THR A 59 -7.19 16.81 18.29
C THR A 59 -6.26 17.78 17.58
N LYS A 60 -5.06 17.36 17.23
CA LYS A 60 -4.02 18.11 16.52
C LYS A 60 -3.20 17.17 15.63
N ALA A 61 -2.41 17.72 14.71
CA ALA A 61 -1.49 16.94 13.89
C ALA A 61 -0.52 16.14 14.78
N PRO A 62 -0.42 14.81 14.60
CA PRO A 62 0.53 14.00 15.35
C PRO A 62 1.98 14.33 14.97
N GLU A 63 2.85 14.37 16.00
CA GLU A 63 4.29 14.64 15.83
C GLU A 63 5.14 13.40 16.08
N ARG A 64 4.61 12.41 16.83
CA ARG A 64 5.32 11.22 17.26
C ARG A 64 4.48 9.97 17.00
N VAL A 65 4.52 9.52 15.77
CA VAL A 65 3.76 8.34 15.34
C VAL A 65 4.57 7.07 15.56
N VAL A 66 3.95 6.07 16.18
CA VAL A 66 4.47 4.70 16.24
C VAL A 66 3.57 3.80 15.41
N VAL A 67 4.16 2.87 14.68
CA VAL A 67 3.43 1.85 13.92
C VAL A 67 3.69 0.47 14.52
N ILE A 68 2.62 -0.21 14.86
CA ILE A 68 2.63 -1.61 15.28
C ILE A 68 1.93 -2.41 14.19
N GLY A 69 2.68 -3.27 13.52
CA GLY A 69 2.17 -4.17 12.51
C GLY A 69 2.81 -5.54 12.67
N GLY A 70 2.08 -6.60 12.41
CA GLY A 70 2.60 -7.96 12.49
C GLY A 70 2.27 -8.77 11.24
N GLY A 71 1.62 -8.17 10.25
CA GLY A 71 1.15 -8.87 9.05
C GLY A 71 1.18 -8.05 7.77
N GLY A 72 1.72 -6.82 7.81
CA GLY A 72 1.82 -5.95 6.65
C GLY A 72 2.52 -4.64 6.99
N THR A 73 2.89 -3.89 5.98
CA THR A 73 3.60 -2.60 6.09
C THR A 73 2.72 -1.41 5.74
N ASP A 74 1.42 -1.62 5.52
CA ASP A 74 0.48 -0.62 4.98
C ASP A 74 0.57 0.73 5.69
N ASP A 75 0.54 0.73 7.04
CA ASP A 75 0.62 1.94 7.85
C ASP A 75 2.00 2.60 7.76
N ILE A 76 3.08 1.78 7.70
CA ILE A 76 4.47 2.26 7.57
C ILE A 76 4.63 2.94 6.22
N ASP A 77 4.25 2.26 5.16
CA ASP A 77 4.37 2.74 3.78
C ASP A 77 3.55 4.01 3.56
N ALA A 78 2.33 4.06 4.09
CA ALA A 78 1.48 5.23 3.99
C ALA A 78 2.12 6.46 4.66
N LEU A 79 2.72 6.31 5.85
CA LEU A 79 3.43 7.41 6.51
C LEU A 79 4.62 7.90 5.68
N TYR A 80 5.48 6.99 5.21
CA TYR A 80 6.64 7.38 4.39
C TYR A 80 6.23 7.99 3.04
N ALA A 81 5.17 7.47 2.41
CA ALA A 81 4.60 8.05 1.18
C ALA A 81 4.06 9.46 1.40
N LEU A 82 3.51 9.72 2.60
CA LEU A 82 3.03 11.05 3.01
C LEU A 82 4.15 11.98 3.53
N GLY A 83 5.41 11.53 3.51
CA GLY A 83 6.56 12.30 3.97
C GLY A 83 6.63 12.47 5.48
N ILE A 84 6.08 11.50 6.24
CA ILE A 84 6.13 11.46 7.70
C ILE A 84 7.08 10.36 8.14
N THR A 85 8.05 10.72 8.99
CA THR A 85 8.99 9.76 9.60
C THR A 85 8.43 9.34 10.96
N PRO A 86 8.02 8.06 11.16
CA PRO A 86 7.58 7.57 12.45
C PRO A 86 8.75 7.47 13.43
N VAL A 87 8.48 7.61 14.74
CA VAL A 87 9.50 7.45 15.79
C VAL A 87 9.75 6.00 16.16
N GLY A 88 8.87 5.09 15.75
CA GLY A 88 9.03 3.64 15.89
C GLY A 88 8.15 2.89 14.89
N ILE A 89 8.68 1.81 14.37
CA ILE A 89 7.97 0.89 13.46
C ILE A 89 8.29 -0.56 13.81
N THR A 90 7.36 -1.46 13.54
CA THR A 90 7.66 -2.90 13.56
C THR A 90 8.74 -3.20 12.52
N GLN A 91 9.77 -3.95 12.94
CA GLN A 91 10.85 -4.37 12.05
C GLN A 91 10.39 -5.49 11.09
N ASP A 92 11.05 -5.58 9.94
CA ASP A 92 10.93 -6.74 9.07
C ASP A 92 11.57 -7.97 9.76
N ALA A 93 10.75 -9.01 9.99
CA ALA A 93 11.22 -10.24 10.62
C ALA A 93 12.10 -11.13 9.70
N PHE A 94 12.09 -10.88 8.39
CA PHE A 94 12.81 -11.63 7.38
C PHE A 94 14.14 -10.97 6.98
N ALA A 95 14.23 -9.65 7.05
CA ALA A 95 15.45 -8.92 6.74
C ALA A 95 16.44 -8.93 7.90
N ALA A 96 17.72 -9.20 7.61
CA ALA A 96 18.77 -9.27 8.63
C ALA A 96 18.99 -7.94 9.38
N ASP A 97 18.74 -6.81 8.74
CA ASP A 97 18.81 -5.46 9.32
C ASP A 97 17.45 -4.96 9.87
N GLY A 98 16.39 -5.77 9.74
CA GLY A 98 15.04 -5.44 10.17
C GLY A 98 14.35 -4.35 9.34
N VAL A 99 14.93 -3.99 8.19
CA VAL A 99 14.41 -2.93 7.31
C VAL A 99 13.79 -3.53 6.05
N TYR A 100 12.58 -3.11 5.76
CA TYR A 100 11.87 -3.54 4.54
C TYR A 100 12.62 -3.10 3.27
N PRO A 101 12.87 -4.00 2.30
CA PRO A 101 13.72 -3.71 1.13
C PRO A 101 13.34 -2.44 0.37
N TRP A 102 12.05 -2.20 0.14
CA TRP A 102 11.55 -1.02 -0.59
C TRP A 102 11.56 0.27 0.24
N LEU A 103 11.81 0.17 1.55
CA LEU A 103 11.94 1.31 2.46
C LEU A 103 13.38 1.59 2.87
N LYS A 104 14.35 0.82 2.37
CA LYS A 104 15.75 0.86 2.82
C LYS A 104 16.39 2.25 2.73
N ASP A 105 16.09 3.00 1.66
CA ASP A 105 16.60 4.36 1.46
C ASP A 105 15.76 5.44 2.18
N ARG A 106 14.66 5.06 2.82
CA ARG A 106 13.74 5.97 3.51
C ARG A 106 13.81 5.88 5.03
N ILE A 107 14.14 4.70 5.56
CA ILE A 107 14.21 4.47 7.00
C ILE A 107 15.59 4.93 7.51
N ASP A 108 15.57 5.98 8.35
CA ASP A 108 16.71 6.43 9.13
C ASP A 108 16.62 5.82 10.53
N THR A 109 17.40 4.79 10.80
CA THR A 109 17.39 4.06 12.08
C THR A 109 17.95 4.87 13.26
N GLU A 110 18.52 6.06 13.01
CA GLU A 110 18.87 7.01 14.07
C GLU A 110 17.63 7.78 14.56
N LYS A 111 16.60 7.91 13.71
CA LYS A 111 15.34 8.62 14.01
C LYS A 111 14.17 7.68 14.27
N THR A 112 14.16 6.51 13.65
CA THR A 112 13.09 5.52 13.72
C THR A 112 13.58 4.30 14.47
N THR A 113 12.98 3.99 15.61
CA THR A 113 13.29 2.78 16.38
C THR A 113 12.63 1.57 15.73
N LEU A 114 13.41 0.53 15.46
CA LEU A 114 12.89 -0.76 15.03
C LEU A 114 12.39 -1.54 16.24
N LEU A 115 11.14 -2.01 16.18
CA LEU A 115 10.44 -2.73 17.23
C LEU A 115 10.33 -4.21 16.83
N ASP A 116 10.98 -5.09 17.57
CA ASP A 116 10.80 -6.53 17.42
C ASP A 116 9.45 -6.94 18.04
N THR A 117 8.55 -7.43 17.24
CA THR A 117 7.22 -7.91 17.66
C THR A 117 7.03 -9.42 17.46
N VAL A 118 8.06 -10.15 17.06
CA VAL A 118 7.99 -11.61 16.81
C VAL A 118 7.48 -12.38 18.05
N ASN A 119 7.89 -11.97 19.24
CA ASN A 119 7.44 -12.56 20.51
C ASN A 119 6.33 -11.75 21.21
N GLY A 120 5.69 -10.82 20.50
CA GLY A 120 4.70 -9.91 21.03
C GLY A 120 5.22 -8.48 21.19
N VAL A 121 4.30 -7.54 21.42
CA VAL A 121 4.61 -6.12 21.54
C VAL A 121 5.22 -5.80 22.90
N ASP A 122 6.38 -5.15 22.92
CA ASP A 122 6.97 -4.54 24.13
C ASP A 122 6.33 -3.16 24.38
N PHE A 123 5.27 -3.15 25.18
CA PHE A 123 4.51 -1.92 25.48
C PHE A 123 5.33 -0.88 26.25
N GLU A 124 6.33 -1.30 27.06
CA GLU A 124 7.19 -0.37 27.77
C GLU A 124 8.12 0.37 26.80
N LYS A 125 8.66 -0.38 25.81
CA LYS A 125 9.47 0.21 24.75
C LYS A 125 8.64 1.16 23.89
N VAL A 126 7.41 0.79 23.52
CA VAL A 126 6.48 1.69 22.81
C VAL A 126 6.21 2.95 23.62
N ALA A 127 5.89 2.83 24.90
CA ALA A 127 5.65 3.97 25.79
C ALA A 127 6.88 4.88 25.95
N SER A 128 8.09 4.31 25.96
CA SER A 128 9.34 5.08 26.05
C SER A 128 9.57 6.00 24.85
N LEU A 129 8.97 5.70 23.70
CA LEU A 129 8.99 6.54 22.49
C LEU A 129 8.04 7.75 22.61
N GLN A 130 7.23 7.82 23.66
CA GLN A 130 6.27 8.91 23.91
C GLN A 130 5.40 9.23 22.66
N PRO A 131 4.71 8.23 22.09
CA PRO A 131 3.88 8.48 20.92
C PRO A 131 2.68 9.37 21.27
N ASP A 132 2.25 10.19 20.32
CA ASP A 132 0.97 10.91 20.37
C ASP A 132 -0.08 10.31 19.42
N LEU A 133 0.34 9.32 18.60
CA LEU A 133 -0.51 8.46 17.80
C LEU A 133 0.16 7.09 17.62
N ILE A 134 -0.64 6.02 17.73
CA ILE A 134 -0.25 4.67 17.35
C ILE A 134 -1.15 4.22 16.19
N LEU A 135 -0.53 3.79 15.09
CA LEU A 135 -1.20 3.09 14.00
C LEU A 135 -0.97 1.60 14.18
N ALA A 136 -2.04 0.82 14.14
CA ALA A 136 -2.01 -0.63 14.35
C ALA A 136 -3.03 -1.35 13.45
N THR A 137 -3.31 -0.79 12.24
CA THR A 137 -4.33 -1.35 11.34
C THR A 137 -3.85 -2.65 10.70
N SER A 138 -2.53 -2.86 10.61
CA SER A 138 -1.90 -4.07 10.09
C SER A 138 -1.50 -5.09 11.17
N ASP A 139 -1.85 -4.86 12.44
CA ASP A 139 -1.52 -5.81 13.50
C ASP A 139 -2.53 -6.95 13.60
N PHE A 140 -2.10 -8.18 13.25
CA PHE A 140 -2.96 -9.37 13.32
C PHE A 140 -3.28 -9.83 14.76
N GLN A 141 -2.55 -9.34 15.77
CA GLN A 141 -2.80 -9.63 17.19
C GLN A 141 -3.54 -8.49 17.92
N LEU A 142 -3.99 -7.48 17.21
CA LEU A 142 -4.58 -6.27 17.79
C LEU A 142 -5.76 -6.54 18.73
N ASP A 143 -6.53 -7.60 18.53
CA ASP A 143 -7.59 -8.00 19.47
C ASP A 143 -7.07 -8.22 20.91
N LYS A 144 -5.79 -8.59 21.06
CA LYS A 144 -5.14 -8.77 22.37
C LYS A 144 -4.43 -7.49 22.82
N ASP A 145 -3.85 -6.75 21.88
CA ASP A 145 -2.88 -5.70 22.16
C ASP A 145 -3.52 -4.31 22.25
N TYR A 146 -4.69 -4.12 21.62
CA TYR A 146 -5.36 -2.81 21.51
C TYR A 146 -5.50 -2.09 22.86
N LYS A 147 -5.96 -2.79 23.90
CA LYS A 147 -6.17 -2.18 25.21
C LYS A 147 -4.88 -1.60 25.82
N ASN A 148 -3.77 -2.30 25.64
CA ASN A 148 -2.48 -1.88 26.16
C ASN A 148 -1.91 -0.72 25.32
N LEU A 149 -2.02 -0.79 24.00
CA LEU A 149 -1.62 0.28 23.09
C LEU A 149 -2.43 1.56 23.35
N ALA A 150 -3.75 1.45 23.46
CA ALA A 150 -4.65 2.57 23.75
C ALA A 150 -4.43 3.20 25.14
N ALA A 151 -3.81 2.48 26.08
CA ALA A 151 -3.38 3.04 27.36
C ALA A 151 -2.10 3.88 27.24
N VAL A 152 -1.31 3.69 26.18
CA VAL A 152 -0.09 4.48 25.91
C VAL A 152 -0.41 5.76 25.15
N ALA A 153 -1.18 5.66 24.04
CA ALA A 153 -1.54 6.80 23.19
C ALA A 153 -2.83 6.52 22.40
N PRO A 154 -3.46 7.56 21.81
CA PRO A 154 -4.53 7.37 20.82
C PRO A 154 -4.11 6.33 19.78
N THR A 155 -4.89 5.25 19.64
CA THR A 155 -4.55 4.10 18.79
C THR A 155 -5.63 3.88 17.73
N ILE A 156 -5.24 3.76 16.48
CA ILE A 156 -6.11 3.40 15.36
C ILE A 156 -5.88 1.93 15.02
N GLY A 157 -6.97 1.16 15.03
CA GLY A 157 -6.99 -0.22 14.58
C GLY A 157 -7.67 -0.37 13.22
N TYR A 158 -7.70 -1.61 12.71
CA TYR A 158 -8.45 -1.92 11.48
C TYR A 158 -9.96 -1.68 11.65
N GLU A 159 -10.64 -1.36 10.55
CA GLU A 159 -12.05 -0.95 10.57
C GLU A 159 -12.98 -2.09 11.02
N THR A 160 -12.88 -3.26 10.40
CA THR A 160 -13.78 -4.39 10.67
C THR A 160 -13.03 -5.65 11.11
N ALA A 161 -12.02 -6.06 10.37
CA ALA A 161 -11.18 -7.22 10.65
C ALA A 161 -9.78 -7.00 10.08
N TRP A 162 -8.79 -7.67 10.66
CA TRP A 162 -7.46 -7.70 10.10
C TRP A 162 -7.49 -8.26 8.67
N GLY A 163 -6.77 -7.61 7.74
CA GLY A 163 -6.67 -8.01 6.34
C GLY A 163 -7.95 -7.79 5.51
N ALA A 164 -8.93 -7.02 6.02
CA ALA A 164 -10.13 -6.68 5.27
C ALA A 164 -10.00 -5.38 4.46
N GLN A 165 -9.12 -4.47 4.89
CA GLN A 165 -8.91 -3.18 4.24
C GLN A 165 -7.98 -3.33 3.04
N SER A 166 -8.29 -2.62 1.97
CA SER A 166 -7.40 -2.48 0.82
C SER A 166 -6.23 -1.53 1.14
N TRP A 167 -5.17 -1.58 0.37
CA TRP A 167 -4.04 -0.67 0.52
C TRP A 167 -4.45 0.80 0.33
N GLN A 168 -5.42 1.07 -0.56
CA GLN A 168 -5.99 2.41 -0.74
C GLN A 168 -6.65 2.92 0.54
N GLU A 169 -7.48 2.08 1.18
CA GLU A 169 -8.15 2.43 2.43
C GLU A 169 -7.15 2.68 3.55
N HIS A 170 -6.07 1.90 3.65
CA HIS A 170 -4.98 2.15 4.60
C HIS A 170 -4.35 3.54 4.39
N VAL A 171 -3.98 3.87 3.15
CA VAL A 171 -3.41 5.20 2.82
C VAL A 171 -4.37 6.33 3.19
N GLN A 172 -5.67 6.15 2.91
CA GLN A 172 -6.70 7.16 3.21
C GLN A 172 -6.91 7.34 4.72
N VAL A 173 -6.96 6.25 5.48
CA VAL A 173 -7.11 6.29 6.95
C VAL A 173 -5.90 6.97 7.59
N VAL A 174 -4.69 6.60 7.18
CA VAL A 174 -3.46 7.24 7.67
C VAL A 174 -3.43 8.71 7.27
N GLY A 175 -3.73 9.06 6.01
CA GLY A 175 -3.79 10.44 5.55
C GLY A 175 -4.77 11.29 6.35
N LYS A 176 -5.95 10.76 6.65
CA LYS A 176 -6.95 11.40 7.51
C LYS A 176 -6.42 11.58 8.94
N ALA A 177 -5.75 10.55 9.50
CA ALA A 177 -5.22 10.56 10.85
C ALA A 177 -4.12 11.62 11.05
N VAL A 178 -3.32 11.86 10.03
CA VAL A 178 -2.20 12.82 10.09
C VAL A 178 -2.50 14.17 9.43
N GLY A 179 -3.76 14.38 8.98
CA GLY A 179 -4.21 15.65 8.39
C GLY A 179 -3.71 15.90 6.95
N LYS A 180 -3.37 14.84 6.22
CA LYS A 180 -2.84 14.87 4.85
C LYS A 180 -3.74 14.12 3.86
N GLN A 181 -5.05 14.34 3.94
CA GLN A 181 -6.02 13.61 3.12
C GLN A 181 -5.82 13.83 1.62
N GLN A 182 -5.54 15.06 1.19
CA GLN A 182 -5.32 15.36 -0.23
C GLN A 182 -4.02 14.73 -0.77
N GLU A 183 -2.98 14.67 0.07
CA GLU A 183 -1.74 13.99 -0.27
C GLU A 183 -1.95 12.48 -0.36
N ALA A 184 -2.78 11.91 0.52
CA ALA A 184 -3.14 10.50 0.48
C ALA A 184 -3.88 10.13 -0.82
N GLU A 185 -4.81 10.96 -1.29
CA GLU A 185 -5.47 10.79 -2.59
C GLU A 185 -4.45 10.77 -3.75
N LYS A 186 -3.42 11.63 -3.70
CA LYS A 186 -2.35 11.65 -4.71
C LYS A 186 -1.45 10.41 -4.63
N VAL A 187 -1.17 9.90 -3.43
CA VAL A 187 -0.40 8.67 -3.25
C VAL A 187 -1.17 7.50 -3.87
N VAL A 188 -2.46 7.38 -3.58
CA VAL A 188 -3.31 6.33 -4.18
C VAL A 188 -3.28 6.42 -5.70
N ALA A 189 -3.61 7.59 -6.27
CA ALA A 189 -3.62 7.78 -7.72
C ALA A 189 -2.25 7.52 -8.37
N GLY A 190 -1.15 7.88 -7.70
CA GLY A 190 0.21 7.63 -8.20
C GLY A 190 0.55 6.14 -8.23
N THR A 191 0.16 5.37 -7.21
CA THR A 191 0.39 3.92 -7.18
C THR A 191 -0.48 3.19 -8.21
N GLU A 192 -1.75 3.59 -8.36
CA GLU A 192 -2.64 3.05 -9.41
C GLU A 192 -2.09 3.34 -10.81
N ALA A 193 -1.56 4.54 -11.05
CA ALA A 193 -0.90 4.87 -12.31
C ALA A 193 0.32 3.99 -12.58
N ALA A 194 1.14 3.66 -11.56
CA ALA A 194 2.27 2.75 -11.70
C ALA A 194 1.84 1.32 -12.09
N ILE A 195 0.73 0.82 -11.53
CA ILE A 195 0.14 -0.47 -11.94
C ILE A 195 -0.32 -0.42 -13.41
N ASP A 196 -0.98 0.67 -13.80
CA ASP A 196 -1.43 0.89 -15.17
C ASP A 196 -0.26 0.97 -16.18
N GLU A 197 0.86 1.58 -15.77
CA GLU A 197 2.09 1.63 -16.59
C GLU A 197 2.66 0.23 -16.83
N VAL A 198 2.73 -0.63 -15.81
CA VAL A 198 3.18 -2.03 -15.94
C VAL A 198 2.23 -2.79 -16.89
N ARG A 199 0.91 -2.66 -16.68
CA ARG A 199 -0.09 -3.29 -17.57
C ARG A 199 0.06 -2.84 -19.03
N ALA A 200 0.31 -1.55 -19.26
CA ALA A 200 0.49 -1.00 -20.61
C ALA A 200 1.81 -1.43 -21.24
N ALA A 201 2.86 -1.60 -20.45
CA ALA A 201 4.16 -2.09 -20.91
C ALA A 201 4.11 -3.57 -21.32
N HIS A 202 3.27 -4.39 -20.69
CA HIS A 202 3.18 -5.84 -20.91
C HIS A 202 1.79 -6.29 -21.38
N PRO A 203 1.30 -5.87 -22.55
CA PRO A 203 -0.04 -6.21 -23.03
C PRO A 203 -0.23 -7.72 -23.27
N GLY A 204 0.87 -8.46 -23.43
CA GLY A 204 0.85 -9.92 -23.60
C GLY A 204 0.42 -10.69 -22.36
N LEU A 205 0.40 -10.07 -21.17
CA LEU A 205 -0.12 -10.67 -19.94
C LEU A 205 -1.63 -10.84 -19.95
N ASN A 206 -2.34 -10.05 -20.77
CA ASN A 206 -3.79 -10.04 -20.75
C ASN A 206 -4.39 -11.41 -21.07
N GLY A 207 -5.15 -11.95 -20.13
CA GLY A 207 -5.81 -13.26 -20.24
C GLY A 207 -4.92 -14.46 -19.96
N LYS A 208 -3.61 -14.26 -19.65
CA LYS A 208 -2.71 -15.32 -19.23
C LYS A 208 -3.05 -15.83 -17.86
N THR A 209 -2.78 -17.11 -17.63
CA THR A 209 -2.94 -17.74 -16.33
C THR A 209 -1.65 -17.64 -15.51
N TYR A 210 -1.78 -17.55 -14.18
CA TYR A 210 -0.63 -17.56 -13.30
C TYR A 210 -0.88 -18.38 -12.02
N THR A 211 0.21 -18.70 -11.32
CA THR A 211 0.22 -19.12 -9.91
C THR A 211 1.21 -18.26 -9.15
N LEU A 212 0.87 -17.97 -7.87
CA LEU A 212 1.74 -17.28 -6.93
C LEU A 212 1.84 -18.11 -5.65
N SER A 213 3.06 -18.53 -5.32
CA SER A 213 3.28 -19.57 -4.33
C SER A 213 4.48 -19.29 -3.43
N ILE A 214 4.53 -19.99 -2.28
CA ILE A 214 5.67 -20.00 -1.37
C ILE A 214 5.97 -21.42 -0.88
N GLY A 215 7.25 -21.81 -0.95
CA GLY A 215 7.78 -23.01 -0.33
C GLY A 215 8.52 -22.65 0.96
N ASN A 216 7.86 -22.83 2.11
CA ASN A 216 8.40 -22.52 3.44
C ASN A 216 8.46 -23.76 4.35
N THR A 217 8.00 -24.89 3.87
CA THR A 217 7.91 -26.15 4.62
C THR A 217 8.30 -27.32 3.72
N PRO A 218 9.02 -28.33 4.20
CA PRO A 218 9.34 -29.52 3.40
C PRO A 218 8.10 -30.22 2.87
N ALA A 219 8.14 -30.63 1.60
CA ALA A 219 7.10 -31.40 0.91
C ALA A 219 5.74 -30.71 0.78
N LYS A 220 5.66 -29.39 0.99
CA LYS A 220 4.44 -28.60 0.84
C LYS A 220 4.73 -27.28 0.13
N ILE A 221 3.78 -26.85 -0.68
CA ILE A 221 3.75 -25.53 -1.29
C ILE A 221 2.43 -24.86 -0.89
N TYR A 222 2.51 -23.61 -0.51
CA TYR A 222 1.36 -22.77 -0.27
C TYR A 222 1.17 -21.85 -1.46
N THR A 223 -0.04 -21.80 -2.03
CA THR A 223 -0.37 -21.02 -3.21
C THR A 223 -1.64 -20.21 -2.98
N ILE A 224 -1.76 -19.06 -3.62
CA ILE A 224 -3.02 -18.34 -3.66
C ILE A 224 -4.04 -19.21 -4.40
N ALA A 225 -5.22 -19.41 -3.79
CA ALA A 225 -6.27 -20.27 -4.33
C ALA A 225 -7.64 -19.56 -4.41
N SER A 226 -7.70 -18.26 -4.15
CA SER A 226 -8.93 -17.46 -4.17
C SER A 226 -8.71 -16.14 -4.90
N GLU A 227 -9.66 -15.75 -5.74
CA GLU A 227 -9.72 -14.44 -6.37
C GLU A 227 -9.96 -13.28 -5.35
N ASP A 228 -10.34 -13.62 -4.12
CA ASP A 228 -10.51 -12.62 -3.05
C ASP A 228 -9.19 -12.19 -2.42
N ASP A 229 -8.08 -12.93 -2.66
CA ASP A 229 -6.74 -12.55 -2.18
C ASP A 229 -6.31 -11.21 -2.81
N PHE A 230 -5.67 -10.36 -2.04
CA PHE A 230 -5.21 -9.06 -2.54
C PHE A 230 -4.20 -9.20 -3.68
N ALA A 231 -3.32 -10.20 -3.64
CA ALA A 231 -2.44 -10.46 -4.77
C ALA A 231 -3.22 -10.89 -6.01
N ALA A 232 -4.31 -11.67 -5.85
CA ALA A 232 -5.13 -12.06 -7.00
C ALA A 232 -5.81 -10.84 -7.63
N LYS A 233 -6.27 -9.90 -6.82
CA LYS A 233 -6.83 -8.63 -7.31
C LYS A 233 -5.78 -7.80 -8.04
N LEU A 234 -4.59 -7.61 -7.43
CA LEU A 234 -3.49 -6.86 -8.03
C LEU A 234 -3.01 -7.48 -9.35
N MET A 235 -2.79 -8.79 -9.40
CA MET A 235 -2.41 -9.49 -10.63
C MET A 235 -3.52 -9.45 -11.68
N GLY A 236 -4.79 -9.41 -11.23
CA GLY A 236 -5.95 -9.20 -12.08
C GLY A 236 -5.98 -7.82 -12.75
N GLU A 237 -5.51 -6.77 -12.07
CA GLU A 237 -5.35 -5.43 -12.65
C GLU A 237 -4.33 -5.41 -13.79
N LEU A 238 -3.33 -6.31 -13.77
CA LEU A 238 -2.39 -6.53 -14.87
C LEU A 238 -2.97 -7.40 -16.02
N GLY A 239 -4.19 -7.90 -15.86
CA GLY A 239 -4.86 -8.78 -16.85
C GLY A 239 -4.61 -10.25 -16.66
N LEU A 240 -3.86 -10.67 -15.64
CA LEU A 240 -3.58 -12.08 -15.30
C LEU A 240 -4.77 -12.73 -14.59
N LYS A 241 -4.87 -14.05 -14.68
CA LYS A 241 -5.93 -14.85 -14.04
C LYS A 241 -5.32 -16.01 -13.26
N LEU A 242 -5.87 -16.31 -12.11
CA LEU A 242 -5.51 -17.55 -11.42
C LEU A 242 -5.75 -18.75 -12.34
N THR A 243 -4.80 -19.71 -12.34
CA THR A 243 -5.03 -20.94 -13.12
C THR A 243 -6.19 -21.74 -12.51
N PRO A 244 -7.11 -22.29 -13.33
CA PRO A 244 -8.25 -23.06 -12.81
C PRO A 244 -7.86 -24.27 -11.96
N SER A 245 -6.66 -24.81 -12.17
CA SER A 245 -6.16 -25.99 -11.45
C SER A 245 -5.95 -25.78 -9.96
N ILE A 246 -5.86 -24.51 -9.48
CA ILE A 246 -5.68 -24.19 -8.06
C ILE A 246 -6.94 -23.64 -7.38
N THR A 247 -7.94 -23.14 -8.11
CA THR A 247 -9.11 -22.47 -7.53
C THR A 247 -10.07 -23.43 -6.80
N ASP A 248 -9.96 -24.74 -7.00
CA ASP A 248 -10.71 -25.77 -6.29
C ASP A 248 -9.94 -26.41 -5.12
N ILE A 249 -8.71 -25.94 -4.85
CA ILE A 249 -7.93 -26.40 -3.71
C ILE A 249 -8.58 -25.94 -2.41
N LYS A 250 -8.70 -26.86 -1.47
CA LYS A 250 -9.18 -26.52 -0.14
C LYS A 250 -8.23 -25.50 0.50
N THR A 251 -8.75 -24.33 0.79
CA THR A 251 -7.99 -23.28 1.48
C THR A 251 -7.75 -23.63 2.95
N VAL A 252 -6.65 -23.16 3.48
CA VAL A 252 -6.37 -23.22 4.92
C VAL A 252 -7.40 -22.35 5.63
N SER A 253 -7.96 -22.87 6.74
CA SER A 253 -9.06 -22.18 7.46
C SER A 253 -8.71 -20.71 7.76
N GLY A 254 -9.56 -19.80 7.31
CA GLY A 254 -9.39 -18.36 7.52
C GLY A 254 -8.34 -17.68 6.61
N SER A 255 -7.85 -18.37 5.57
CA SER A 255 -6.88 -17.83 4.63
C SER A 255 -7.30 -18.14 3.19
N PRO A 256 -7.08 -17.25 2.20
CA PRO A 256 -7.28 -17.51 0.77
C PRO A 256 -6.18 -18.42 0.18
N THR A 257 -5.32 -19.01 1.01
CA THR A 257 -4.16 -19.83 0.61
C THR A 257 -4.54 -21.30 0.57
N GLY A 258 -4.25 -21.99 -0.52
CA GLY A 258 -4.32 -23.44 -0.66
C GLY A 258 -2.98 -24.11 -0.29
N GLU A 259 -3.03 -25.34 0.20
CA GLU A 259 -1.86 -26.19 0.47
C GLU A 259 -1.78 -27.31 -0.55
N LEU A 260 -0.65 -27.48 -1.19
CA LEU A 260 -0.33 -28.57 -2.11
C LEU A 260 0.78 -29.45 -1.56
N SER A 261 0.61 -30.77 -1.63
CA SER A 261 1.71 -31.72 -1.45
C SER A 261 2.58 -31.81 -2.70
N PHE A 262 3.78 -32.34 -2.57
CA PHE A 262 4.68 -32.56 -3.72
C PHE A 262 4.12 -33.56 -4.77
N GLU A 263 3.08 -34.30 -4.43
CA GLU A 263 2.36 -35.18 -5.39
C GLU A 263 1.37 -34.41 -6.28
N GLN A 264 1.11 -33.14 -5.98
CA GLN A 264 0.12 -32.29 -6.66
C GLN A 264 0.76 -31.05 -7.31
N LEU A 265 2.09 -31.02 -7.47
CA LEU A 265 2.80 -29.85 -7.98
C LEU A 265 2.45 -29.50 -9.43
N ASP A 266 1.98 -30.49 -10.22
CA ASP A 266 1.45 -30.27 -11.57
C ASP A 266 0.27 -29.30 -11.60
N ARG A 267 -0.45 -29.13 -10.48
CA ARG A 267 -1.53 -28.14 -10.36
C ARG A 267 -1.04 -26.69 -10.40
N LEU A 268 0.24 -26.45 -10.15
CA LEU A 268 0.84 -25.12 -10.25
C LEU A 268 1.11 -24.68 -11.69
N ASP A 269 1.01 -25.61 -12.68
CA ASP A 269 1.30 -25.25 -14.07
C ASP A 269 0.32 -24.21 -14.61
N ALA A 270 0.87 -23.13 -15.16
CA ALA A 270 0.16 -21.98 -15.69
C ALA A 270 0.98 -21.33 -16.81
N ASP A 271 0.48 -20.27 -17.46
CA ASP A 271 1.29 -19.49 -18.39
C ASP A 271 2.49 -18.84 -17.68
N LEU A 272 2.33 -18.39 -16.43
CA LEU A 272 3.36 -17.82 -15.57
C LEU A 272 3.31 -18.50 -14.19
N VAL A 273 4.42 -19.09 -13.75
CA VAL A 273 4.57 -19.64 -12.40
C VAL A 273 5.52 -18.77 -11.59
N VAL A 274 5.00 -18.11 -10.56
CA VAL A 274 5.79 -17.29 -9.63
C VAL A 274 5.85 -18.00 -8.28
N ILE A 275 7.06 -18.18 -7.77
CA ILE A 275 7.25 -18.86 -6.48
C ILE A 275 8.45 -18.29 -5.72
N ALA A 276 8.33 -18.20 -4.39
CA ALA A 276 9.43 -17.92 -3.50
C ALA A 276 9.74 -19.11 -2.59
N PHE A 277 10.97 -19.19 -2.10
CA PHE A 277 11.40 -20.22 -1.16
C PHE A 277 12.12 -19.58 0.03
N THR A 278 11.82 -20.03 1.24
CA THR A 278 12.52 -19.54 2.44
C THR A 278 13.94 -20.07 2.56
N THR A 279 14.27 -21.15 1.86
CA THR A 279 15.63 -21.71 1.82
C THR A 279 15.96 -22.31 0.45
N LYS A 280 17.26 -22.33 0.10
CA LYS A 280 17.74 -22.98 -1.13
C LYS A 280 17.47 -24.49 -1.18
N ASP A 281 17.46 -25.16 -0.03
CA ASP A 281 17.18 -26.60 0.03
C ASP A 281 15.74 -26.90 -0.38
N LEU A 282 14.79 -26.06 0.03
CA LEU A 282 13.38 -26.17 -0.38
C LEU A 282 13.21 -25.93 -1.89
N GLN A 283 13.89 -24.94 -2.42
CA GLN A 283 13.92 -24.69 -3.88
C GLN A 283 14.46 -25.89 -4.65
N GLN A 284 15.62 -26.41 -4.23
CA GLN A 284 16.24 -27.57 -4.88
C GLN A 284 15.35 -28.82 -4.82
N ALA A 285 14.71 -29.07 -3.68
CA ALA A 285 13.78 -30.18 -3.53
C ALA A 285 12.57 -30.05 -4.47
N PHE A 286 12.02 -28.84 -4.59
CA PHE A 286 10.93 -28.54 -5.52
C PHE A 286 11.35 -28.76 -6.99
N GLU A 287 12.45 -28.17 -7.41
CA GLU A 287 12.98 -28.25 -8.77
C GLU A 287 13.48 -29.65 -9.16
N ALA A 288 13.82 -30.49 -8.18
CA ALA A 288 14.18 -31.89 -8.42
C ALA A 288 12.97 -32.74 -8.83
N SER A 289 11.73 -32.32 -8.49
CA SER A 289 10.50 -33.05 -8.82
C SER A 289 10.32 -33.25 -10.31
N ALA A 290 9.93 -34.47 -10.70
CA ALA A 290 9.58 -34.77 -12.10
C ALA A 290 8.35 -33.99 -12.56
N LEU A 291 7.38 -33.74 -11.65
CA LEU A 291 6.19 -32.95 -11.96
C LEU A 291 6.55 -31.49 -12.32
N VAL A 292 7.45 -30.88 -11.56
CA VAL A 292 7.93 -29.51 -11.84
C VAL A 292 8.65 -29.45 -13.18
N LYS A 293 9.55 -30.39 -13.44
CA LYS A 293 10.30 -30.47 -14.70
C LYS A 293 9.41 -30.64 -15.94
N SER A 294 8.22 -31.21 -15.76
CA SER A 294 7.24 -31.40 -16.84
C SER A 294 6.21 -30.27 -16.96
N MET A 295 6.29 -29.24 -16.14
CA MET A 295 5.41 -28.07 -16.25
C MET A 295 5.67 -27.32 -17.56
N SER A 296 4.61 -26.93 -18.23
CA SER A 296 4.70 -26.13 -19.47
C SER A 296 5.37 -24.77 -19.23
N ALA A 297 5.18 -24.18 -18.04
CA ALA A 297 5.86 -22.96 -17.66
C ALA A 297 7.39 -23.14 -17.57
N VAL A 298 7.86 -24.27 -17.04
CA VAL A 298 9.30 -24.57 -16.98
C VAL A 298 9.88 -24.81 -18.37
N GLU A 299 9.20 -25.57 -19.23
CA GLU A 299 9.62 -25.82 -20.62
C GLU A 299 9.70 -24.53 -21.46
N LYS A 300 8.83 -23.55 -21.17
CA LYS A 300 8.76 -22.26 -21.88
C LYS A 300 9.57 -21.15 -21.22
N ASP A 301 10.31 -21.46 -20.14
CA ASP A 301 11.04 -20.49 -19.35
C ASP A 301 10.16 -19.41 -18.67
N ASN A 302 8.90 -19.71 -18.38
CA ASN A 302 7.93 -18.86 -17.70
C ASN A 302 7.80 -19.20 -16.20
N TYR A 303 8.77 -19.91 -15.65
CA TYR A 303 8.94 -20.19 -14.24
C TYR A 303 9.85 -19.12 -13.61
N VAL A 304 9.34 -18.39 -12.63
CA VAL A 304 10.02 -17.27 -11.99
C VAL A 304 10.18 -17.56 -10.50
N VAL A 305 11.43 -17.67 -10.07
CA VAL A 305 11.76 -17.70 -8.64
C VAL A 305 12.05 -16.28 -8.19
N THR A 306 11.30 -15.81 -7.19
CA THR A 306 11.49 -14.50 -6.57
C THR A 306 11.83 -14.65 -5.08
N ASP A 307 12.02 -13.55 -4.37
CA ASP A 307 12.21 -13.55 -2.91
C ASP A 307 10.87 -13.63 -2.16
N VAL A 308 10.97 -13.95 -0.85
CA VAL A 308 9.81 -14.08 0.04
C VAL A 308 9.12 -12.73 0.24
N GLU A 309 9.90 -11.67 0.28
CA GLU A 309 9.45 -10.30 0.47
C GLU A 309 8.54 -9.86 -0.68
N THR A 310 8.89 -10.19 -1.93
CA THR A 310 8.07 -9.92 -3.12
C THR A 310 6.71 -10.62 -3.02
N VAL A 311 6.68 -11.92 -2.69
CA VAL A 311 5.41 -12.66 -2.53
C VAL A 311 4.59 -12.10 -1.37
N SER A 312 5.23 -11.77 -0.26
CA SER A 312 4.58 -11.18 0.91
C SER A 312 3.97 -9.82 0.57
N GLN A 313 4.71 -8.99 -0.15
CA GLN A 313 4.27 -7.66 -0.57
C GLN A 313 3.11 -7.70 -1.57
N LEU A 314 3.07 -8.67 -2.47
CA LEU A 314 1.91 -8.87 -3.36
C LEU A 314 0.66 -9.27 -2.58
N ARG A 315 0.81 -10.03 -1.49
CA ARG A 315 -0.30 -10.53 -0.66
C ARG A 315 -0.77 -9.54 0.40
N SER A 316 0.10 -8.64 0.83
CA SER A 316 -0.20 -7.49 1.69
C SER A 316 0.30 -6.24 0.98
N PRO A 317 -0.38 -5.83 -0.11
CA PRO A 317 0.10 -4.74 -0.96
C PRO A 317 0.04 -3.42 -0.22
N SER A 318 1.05 -2.59 -0.41
CA SER A 318 1.16 -1.25 0.15
C SER A 318 1.61 -0.23 -0.91
N ALA A 319 1.37 1.04 -0.68
CA ALA A 319 1.57 2.08 -1.69
C ALA A 319 3.00 2.17 -2.23
N LEU A 320 4.01 1.93 -1.40
CA LEU A 320 5.42 1.97 -1.81
C LEU A 320 5.96 0.59 -2.19
N GLY A 321 5.39 -0.47 -1.64
CA GLY A 321 5.84 -1.82 -1.90
C GLY A 321 5.30 -2.40 -3.21
N ILE A 322 4.12 -1.97 -3.69
CA ILE A 322 3.56 -2.44 -4.97
C ILE A 322 4.53 -2.20 -6.15
N PRO A 323 5.00 -0.96 -6.42
CA PRO A 323 5.93 -0.73 -7.53
C PRO A 323 7.19 -1.59 -7.40
N TRP A 324 7.77 -1.70 -6.20
CA TRP A 324 8.94 -2.52 -5.95
C TRP A 324 8.69 -4.00 -6.24
N ALA A 325 7.55 -4.55 -5.81
CA ALA A 325 7.22 -5.95 -6.05
C ALA A 325 6.96 -6.24 -7.54
N LEU A 326 6.35 -5.31 -8.27
CA LEU A 326 6.13 -5.42 -9.71
C LEU A 326 7.45 -5.33 -10.48
N ASP A 327 8.38 -4.45 -10.09
CA ASP A 327 9.72 -4.38 -10.66
C ASP A 327 10.50 -5.70 -10.51
N ASN A 328 10.35 -6.39 -9.37
CA ASN A 328 10.96 -7.70 -9.15
C ASN A 328 10.35 -8.81 -10.04
N LEU A 329 9.13 -8.63 -10.51
CA LEU A 329 8.46 -9.56 -11.42
C LEU A 329 8.62 -9.18 -12.89
N GLU A 330 9.16 -8.02 -13.20
CA GLU A 330 9.36 -7.53 -14.57
C GLU A 330 10.05 -8.57 -15.48
N PRO A 331 11.14 -9.28 -15.07
CA PRO A 331 11.76 -10.31 -15.90
C PRO A 331 10.82 -11.46 -16.28
N GLY A 332 9.78 -11.72 -15.49
CA GLY A 332 8.73 -12.68 -15.78
C GLY A 332 7.68 -12.12 -16.75
N PHE A 333 7.33 -10.85 -16.59
CA PHE A 333 6.34 -10.17 -17.42
C PHE A 333 6.84 -9.96 -18.86
N ALA A 334 8.09 -9.54 -19.01
CA ALA A 334 8.74 -9.32 -20.30
C ALA A 334 8.77 -10.58 -21.22
N LYS A 335 8.54 -11.76 -20.66
CA LYS A 335 8.48 -13.01 -21.46
C LYS A 335 7.20 -13.13 -22.30
N PHE A 336 6.25 -12.25 -22.09
CA PHE A 336 4.97 -12.24 -22.82
C PHE A 336 4.84 -11.10 -23.84
N ASP A 337 5.90 -10.30 -24.04
CA ASP A 337 5.95 -9.17 -24.97
C ASP A 337 6.24 -9.58 -26.41
#